data_3129daed8edd03cb60d428f3541eb8df
#
_entry.id   3129daed8edd03cb60d428f3541eb8df
#
_cell.length_a   1.000
_cell.length_b   1.000
_cell.length_c   1.000
_cell.angle_alpha   90.00
_cell.angle_beta   90.00
_cell.angle_gamma   90.00
#
_symmetry.space_group_name_H-M   'P 1'
#
loop_
_entity.id
_entity.type
_entity.pdbx_description
1 polymer ?
#
loop_
_entity_poly.entity_id
_entity_poly.type
_entity_poly.pdbx_seq_one_letter_code
_entity_poly.pdbx_strand_id
1 'polypeptide(L)' 'MLLESKRVFDGNLNADKVTLGGLVKGEVAANTLNVSSSARVEGNLKTNSLSIDLGAEVAGNISRIS' A
#
# COMPACT_ATOMS: atom_id res chain seq x y z
N MET A 1 2.21 -4.57 -9.41
CA MET A 1 1.27 -5.51 -8.78
C MET A 1 -0.05 -4.82 -8.51
N LEU A 2 -1.14 -5.49 -8.76
CA LEU A 2 -2.49 -4.99 -8.51
C LEU A 2 -3.18 -5.88 -7.48
N LEU A 3 -3.68 -5.29 -6.40
CA LEU A 3 -4.42 -5.99 -5.37
C LEU A 3 -5.87 -5.54 -5.40
N GLU A 4 -6.78 -6.46 -5.66
CA GLU A 4 -8.20 -6.17 -5.79
C GLU A 4 -8.85 -5.89 -4.43
N SER A 5 -9.99 -5.18 -4.46
CA SER A 5 -10.67 -4.70 -3.25
C SER A 5 -11.12 -5.80 -2.29
N LYS A 6 -11.28 -7.02 -2.76
CA LYS A 6 -11.70 -8.16 -1.93
C LYS A 6 -10.52 -9.01 -1.45
N ARG A 7 -9.30 -8.60 -1.75
CA ARG A 7 -8.11 -9.34 -1.37
C ARG A 7 -7.54 -8.84 -0.07
N VAL A 8 -6.99 -9.76 0.69
CA VAL A 8 -6.25 -9.46 1.92
C VAL A 8 -4.82 -9.94 1.72
N PHE A 9 -3.89 -9.05 1.96
CA PHE A 9 -2.46 -9.37 1.91
C PHE A 9 -1.88 -9.23 3.31
N ASP A 10 -1.15 -10.25 3.74
CA ASP A 10 -0.48 -10.24 5.03
C ASP A 10 0.95 -10.72 4.84
N GLY A 11 1.91 -9.91 5.29
CA GLY A 11 3.32 -10.20 5.17
C GLY A 11 4.11 -9.07 4.55
N ASN A 12 5.24 -9.40 3.90
CA ASN A 12 6.12 -8.43 3.27
C ASN A 12 5.93 -8.43 1.76
N LEU A 13 5.82 -7.26 1.19
CA LEU A 13 5.69 -7.07 -0.25
C LEU A 13 6.78 -6.15 -0.75
N ASN A 14 7.52 -6.60 -1.76
CA ASN A 14 8.50 -5.79 -2.47
C ASN A 14 8.17 -5.77 -3.95
N ALA A 15 8.04 -4.58 -4.51
CA ALA A 15 7.79 -4.43 -5.94
C ALA A 15 8.22 -3.04 -6.38
N ASP A 16 8.39 -2.86 -7.68
CA ASP A 16 8.72 -1.56 -8.22
C ASP A 16 7.49 -0.66 -8.25
N LYS A 17 6.38 -1.20 -8.68
CA LYS A 17 5.10 -0.47 -8.75
C LYS A 17 3.99 -1.33 -8.15
N VAL A 18 3.25 -0.76 -7.23
CA VAL A 18 2.18 -1.46 -6.54
C VAL A 18 0.91 -0.61 -6.56
N THR A 19 -0.20 -1.23 -6.92
CA THR A 19 -1.53 -0.64 -6.81
C THR A 19 -2.34 -1.46 -5.82
N LEU A 20 -2.81 -0.83 -4.78
CA LEU A 20 -3.55 -1.48 -3.71
C LEU A 20 -5.03 -1.13 -3.79
N GLY A 21 -5.88 -2.14 -3.80
CA GLY A 21 -7.33 -1.96 -3.79
C GLY A 21 -8.03 -2.71 -2.67
N GLY A 22 -7.29 -3.47 -1.86
CA GLY A 22 -7.85 -4.27 -0.79
C GLY A 22 -7.18 -4.00 0.55
N LEU A 23 -7.34 -4.92 1.48
CA LEU A 23 -6.72 -4.83 2.80
C LEU A 23 -5.28 -5.35 2.75
N VAL A 24 -4.36 -4.55 3.25
CA VAL A 24 -2.94 -4.91 3.31
C VAL A 24 -2.47 -4.77 4.76
N LYS A 25 -1.86 -5.83 5.26
CA LYS A 25 -1.26 -5.83 6.59
C LYS A 25 0.21 -6.23 6.47
N GLY A 26 1.05 -5.61 7.28
CA GLY A 26 2.46 -5.91 7.32
C GLY A 26 3.30 -4.81 6.71
N GLU A 27 4.29 -5.18 5.90
CA GLU A 27 5.23 -4.22 5.33
C GLU A 27 5.17 -4.23 3.82
N VAL A 28 5.08 -3.05 3.24
CA VAL A 28 5.11 -2.88 1.78
C VAL A 28 6.26 -1.96 1.43
N ALA A 29 7.11 -2.41 0.51
CA ALA A 29 8.19 -1.62 -0.04
C ALA A 29 8.01 -1.54 -1.55
N ALA A 30 7.89 -0.32 -2.06
CA ALA A 30 7.68 -0.11 -3.49
C ALA A 30 8.32 1.21 -3.91
N ASN A 31 8.73 1.30 -5.16
CA ASN A 31 9.20 2.55 -5.72
C ASN A 31 8.02 3.51 -5.93
N THR A 32 6.95 3.01 -6.50
CA THR A 32 5.70 3.77 -6.68
C THR A 32 4.55 3.00 -6.04
N LEU A 33 3.84 3.63 -5.14
CA LEU A 33 2.71 3.03 -4.44
C LEU A 33 1.45 3.84 -4.69
N ASN A 34 0.41 3.16 -5.19
CA ASN A 34 -0.91 3.75 -5.38
C ASN A 34 -1.90 3.06 -4.46
N VAL A 35 -2.63 3.83 -3.68
CA VAL A 35 -3.65 3.32 -2.77
C VAL A 35 -5.01 3.78 -3.28
N SER A 36 -5.85 2.85 -3.69
CA SER A 36 -7.18 3.15 -4.20
C SER A 36 -8.14 3.52 -3.07
N SER A 37 -9.25 4.13 -3.43
CA SER A 37 -10.22 4.61 -2.44
C SER A 37 -10.84 3.50 -1.56
N SER A 38 -10.87 2.27 -2.05
CA SER A 38 -11.37 1.14 -1.27
C SER A 38 -10.26 0.37 -0.56
N ALA A 39 -9.02 0.82 -0.66
CA ALA A 39 -7.91 0.15 -0.03
C ALA A 39 -7.78 0.52 1.44
N ARG A 40 -7.28 -0.41 2.21
CA ARG A 40 -6.92 -0.18 3.61
C ARG A 40 -5.55 -0.79 3.86
N VAL A 41 -4.68 0.00 4.43
CA VAL A 41 -3.30 -0.44 4.68
C VAL A 41 -3.02 -0.33 6.17
N GLU A 42 -2.51 -1.41 6.75
CA GLU A 42 -2.09 -1.43 8.15
C GLU A 42 -0.64 -1.91 8.21
N GLY A 43 0.18 -1.22 8.99
CA GLY A 43 1.57 -1.58 9.17
C GLY A 43 2.52 -0.54 8.60
N ASN A 44 3.66 -0.99 8.06
CA ASN A 44 4.69 -0.10 7.57
C ASN A 44 4.69 -0.03 6.06
N LEU A 45 4.77 1.19 5.54
CA LEU A 45 4.90 1.42 4.10
C LEU A 45 6.21 2.13 3.83
N LYS A 46 6.96 1.61 2.86
CA LYS A 46 8.16 2.27 2.36
C LYS A 46 8.00 2.50 0.88
N THR A 47 8.03 3.75 0.47
CA THR A 47 7.85 4.08 -0.94
C THR A 47 8.56 5.38 -1.28
N ASN A 48 8.98 5.48 -2.53
CA ASN A 48 9.57 6.70 -3.06
C ASN A 48 8.49 7.69 -3.51
N SER A 49 7.44 7.18 -4.15
CA SER A 49 6.27 7.96 -4.56
C SER A 49 5.01 7.34 -4.01
N LEU A 50 4.20 8.12 -3.34
CA LEU A 50 2.96 7.66 -2.74
C LEU A 50 1.78 8.46 -3.28
N SER A 51 0.75 7.74 -3.74
CA SER A 51 -0.52 8.33 -4.13
C SER A 51 -1.64 7.65 -3.36
N ILE A 52 -2.48 8.44 -2.71
CA ILE A 52 -3.62 7.94 -1.95
C ILE A 52 -4.87 8.62 -2.46
N ASP A 53 -5.86 7.83 -2.87
CA ASP A 53 -7.15 8.35 -3.30
C ASP A 53 -8.02 8.73 -2.11
N LEU A 54 -8.99 9.59 -2.36
CA LEU A 54 -9.97 9.95 -1.34
C LEU A 54 -10.74 8.71 -0.88
N GLY A 55 -10.89 8.56 0.41
CA GLY A 55 -11.59 7.43 1.00
C GLY A 55 -10.70 6.27 1.40
N ALA A 56 -9.45 6.25 0.95
CA ALA A 56 -8.50 5.23 1.37
C ALA A 56 -8.09 5.45 2.83
N GLU A 57 -7.83 4.36 3.53
CA GLU A 57 -7.36 4.40 4.90
C GLU A 57 -5.96 3.83 5.00
N VAL A 58 -5.11 4.55 5.71
CA VAL A 58 -3.77 4.07 6.02
C VAL A 58 -3.59 4.16 7.53
N ALA A 59 -3.39 3.01 8.15
CA ALA A 59 -3.12 2.93 9.57
C ALA A 59 -1.71 2.39 9.76
N GLY A 60 -0.85 3.15 10.41
CA GLY A 60 0.53 2.75 10.62
C GLY A 60 1.50 3.81 10.16
N ASN A 61 2.73 3.40 9.89
CA ASN A 61 3.81 4.29 9.53
C ASN A 61 4.06 4.30 8.03
N ILE A 62 4.22 5.48 7.48
CA ILE A 62 4.61 5.66 6.09
C ILE A 62 6.02 6.25 6.09
N SER A 63 6.94 5.56 5.45
CA SER A 63 8.32 6.02 5.30
C SER A 63 8.62 6.29 3.85
N ARG A 64 9.30 7.38 3.58
CA ARG A 64 9.75 7.73 2.26
C ARG A 64 11.19 7.25 2.09
N ILE A 65 11.45 6.57 0.97
CA ILE A 65 12.77 5.98 0.74
C ILE A 65 13.81 7.04 0.36
N SER A 66 13.39 8.07 -0.34
CA SER A 66 14.33 9.13 -0.76
C SER A 66 14.01 10.47 -0.15
#